data_e28ca52823994b242a8a2f606624e422
#
_entry.id   e28ca52823994b242a8a2f606624e422
#
_cell.length_a   1.000
_cell.length_b   1.000
_cell.length_c   1.000
_cell.angle_alpha   90.00
_cell.angle_beta   90.00
_cell.angle_gamma   90.00
#
_symmetry.space_group_name_H-M   'P 1'
#
loop_
_entity.id
_entity.type
_entity.pdbx_description
1 polymer ?
#
loop_
_entity_poly.entity_id
_entity_poly.type
_entity_poly.pdbx_seq_one_letter_code
_entity_poly.pdbx_strand_id
1 'polypeptide(L)'
;MYVWGRLARMMATASRRGPYAVGSESRLAFRCLPTDIDFNSHLNNARYMMLADLGRIDIFLRVGLIALARRQGWAPMIGGLESVYVREIRLWRRFEVVSSIETWEGTQVIGRHRFVLDNGETAALIMTTGGVYDRPSRRFVDIDQVVAALGRSVRPRPPTEAERTFMTSHQGLRSLAKQTA
;
A
#
# COMPACT_ATOMS: atom_id res chain seq x y z
N MET A 1 -10.59 3.77 15.56
CA MET A 1 -9.84 5.05 15.44
C MET A 1 -8.62 4.83 14.55
N TYR A 2 -8.38 5.71 13.57
CA TYR A 2 -7.24 5.62 12.67
C TYR A 2 -5.91 5.84 13.41
N VAL A 3 -4.80 5.39 12.83
CA VAL A 3 -3.46 5.39 13.45
C VAL A 3 -2.75 6.76 13.34
N TRP A 4 -3.43 7.85 13.69
CA TRP A 4 -2.97 9.23 13.49
C TRP A 4 -1.59 9.54 14.06
N GLY A 5 -1.29 9.09 15.28
CA GLY A 5 0.03 9.31 15.89
C GLY A 5 1.16 8.64 15.11
N ARG A 6 0.91 7.44 14.55
CA ARG A 6 1.86 6.74 13.69
C ARG A 6 2.02 7.43 12.35
N LEU A 7 0.93 7.93 11.77
CA LEU A 7 0.97 8.71 10.54
C LEU A 7 1.82 9.97 10.73
N ALA A 8 1.55 10.76 11.78
CA ALA A 8 2.32 11.96 12.08
C ALA A 8 3.82 11.66 12.26
N ARG A 9 4.16 10.62 13.01
CA ARG A 9 5.56 10.17 13.19
C ARG A 9 6.19 9.74 11.86
N MET A 10 5.48 8.96 11.05
CA MET A 10 5.96 8.52 9.74
C MET A 10 6.25 9.71 8.83
N MET A 11 5.34 10.69 8.76
CA MET A 11 5.52 11.91 7.97
C MET A 11 6.70 12.76 8.47
N ALA A 12 6.82 12.99 9.78
CA ALA A 12 7.91 13.76 10.38
C ALA A 12 9.30 13.12 10.15
N THR A 13 9.36 11.82 9.94
CA THR A 13 10.61 11.08 9.72
C THR A 13 10.85 10.69 8.26
N ALA A 14 9.96 11.05 7.33
CA ALA A 14 10.04 10.62 5.92
C ALA A 14 11.34 11.10 5.23
N SER A 15 11.77 12.34 5.51
CA SER A 15 13.01 12.91 4.94
C SER A 15 14.26 12.11 5.31
N ARG A 16 14.27 11.49 6.51
CA ARG A 16 15.41 10.66 6.97
C ARG A 16 15.56 9.35 6.20
N ARG A 17 14.48 8.88 5.56
CA ARG A 17 14.49 7.66 4.73
C ARG A 17 14.88 7.92 3.29
N GLY A 18 15.09 9.19 2.91
CA GLY A 18 15.46 9.59 1.56
C GLY A 18 14.36 9.35 0.51
N PRO A 19 14.64 9.67 -0.76
CA PRO A 19 13.70 9.44 -1.86
C PRO A 19 13.46 7.93 -2.05
N TYR A 20 12.23 7.58 -2.45
CA TYR A 20 11.89 6.20 -2.80
C TYR A 20 12.20 5.93 -4.27
N ALA A 21 12.91 4.85 -4.54
CA ALA A 21 13.09 4.33 -5.90
C ALA A 21 12.03 3.25 -6.18
N VAL A 22 11.36 3.34 -7.33
CA VAL A 22 10.41 2.30 -7.75
C VAL A 22 11.12 0.96 -7.85
N GLY A 23 10.52 -0.09 -7.30
CA GLY A 23 11.14 -1.42 -7.19
C GLY A 23 11.97 -1.63 -5.91
N SER A 24 12.15 -0.59 -5.06
CA SER A 24 12.74 -0.74 -3.74
C SER A 24 11.69 -1.03 -2.66
N GLU A 25 12.14 -1.27 -1.44
CA GLU A 25 11.28 -1.48 -0.28
C GLU A 25 11.25 -0.25 0.63
N SER A 26 10.07 0.13 1.10
CA SER A 26 9.89 1.04 2.23
C SER A 26 9.68 0.20 3.49
N ARG A 27 10.47 0.48 4.55
CA ARG A 27 10.42 -0.24 5.83
C ARG A 27 10.00 0.70 6.95
N LEU A 28 8.92 0.36 7.63
CA LEU A 28 8.41 1.09 8.78
C LEU A 28 8.33 0.17 10.00
N ALA A 29 9.11 0.50 11.03
CA ALA A 29 9.12 -0.27 12.28
C ALA A 29 7.97 0.13 13.20
N PHE A 30 7.29 -0.88 13.76
CA PHE A 30 6.17 -0.75 14.67
C PHE A 30 6.30 -1.65 15.90
N ARG A 31 5.46 -1.38 16.88
CA ARG A 31 5.19 -2.27 18.00
C ARG A 31 3.67 -2.44 18.11
N CYS A 32 3.19 -3.65 18.35
CA CYS A 32 1.79 -3.93 18.63
C CYS A 32 1.42 -3.31 19.98
N LEU A 33 0.45 -2.41 19.98
CA LEU A 33 0.00 -1.67 21.17
C LEU A 33 -1.34 -2.22 21.67
N PRO A 34 -1.76 -1.95 22.93
CA PRO A 34 -3.07 -2.36 23.43
C PRO A 34 -4.25 -1.90 22.58
N THR A 35 -4.11 -0.76 21.88
CA THR A 35 -5.13 -0.24 20.95
C THR A 35 -5.18 -0.97 19.61
N ASP A 36 -4.26 -1.89 19.35
CA ASP A 36 -4.16 -2.63 18.09
C ASP A 36 -4.71 -4.05 18.19
N ILE A 37 -4.86 -4.58 19.38
CA ILE A 37 -5.31 -5.96 19.61
C ILE A 37 -6.83 -6.09 19.61
N ASP A 38 -7.30 -7.26 19.29
CA ASP A 38 -8.70 -7.70 19.44
C ASP A 38 -8.88 -8.62 20.66
N PHE A 39 -10.05 -9.23 20.75
CA PHE A 39 -10.38 -10.17 21.85
C PHE A 39 -9.52 -11.43 21.87
N ASN A 40 -8.84 -11.79 20.77
CA ASN A 40 -7.90 -12.90 20.71
C ASN A 40 -6.49 -12.51 21.19
N SER A 41 -6.30 -11.27 21.68
CA SER A 41 -5.03 -10.73 22.19
C SER A 41 -3.90 -10.64 21.16
N HIS A 42 -4.23 -10.57 19.90
CA HIS A 42 -3.28 -10.33 18.80
C HIS A 42 -3.74 -9.17 17.89
N LEU A 43 -2.85 -8.72 17.02
CA LEU A 43 -3.09 -7.60 16.11
C LEU A 43 -4.38 -7.82 15.31
N ASN A 44 -5.34 -6.92 15.47
CA ASN A 44 -6.63 -6.95 14.78
C ASN A 44 -6.48 -6.84 13.26
N ASN A 45 -7.26 -7.60 12.50
CA ASN A 45 -7.21 -7.66 11.04
C ASN A 45 -7.33 -6.27 10.38
N ALA A 46 -8.19 -5.39 10.89
CA ALA A 46 -8.32 -4.03 10.38
C ALA A 46 -7.04 -3.19 10.61
N ARG A 47 -6.26 -3.50 11.64
CA ARG A 47 -4.98 -2.82 11.93
C ARG A 47 -3.92 -3.13 10.90
N TYR A 48 -3.87 -4.36 10.39
CA TYR A 48 -2.97 -4.70 9.29
C TYR A 48 -3.22 -3.78 8.09
N MET A 49 -4.47 -3.55 7.70
CA MET A 49 -4.83 -2.67 6.59
C MET A 49 -4.40 -1.22 6.86
N MET A 50 -4.68 -0.69 8.06
CA MET A 50 -4.28 0.67 8.43
C MET A 50 -2.76 0.87 8.45
N LEU A 51 -2.00 -0.15 8.84
CA LEU A 51 -0.54 -0.09 8.86
C LEU A 51 0.06 -0.26 7.46
N ALA A 52 -0.54 -1.07 6.60
CA ALA A 52 -0.22 -1.14 5.18
C ALA A 52 -0.45 0.20 4.47
N ASP A 53 -1.52 0.94 4.85
CA ASP A 53 -1.76 2.31 4.39
C ASP A 53 -0.59 3.25 4.71
N LEU A 54 -0.04 3.16 5.92
CA LEU A 54 1.12 3.98 6.29
C LEU A 54 2.32 3.68 5.41
N GLY A 55 2.58 2.40 5.10
CA GLY A 55 3.65 2.00 4.19
C GLY A 55 3.46 2.56 2.78
N ARG A 56 2.23 2.53 2.27
CA ARG A 56 1.88 3.10 0.97
C ARG A 56 2.00 4.62 0.94
N ILE A 57 1.49 5.29 1.98
CA ILE A 57 1.59 6.76 2.10
C ILE A 57 3.06 7.20 2.20
N ASP A 58 3.92 6.43 2.89
CA ASP A 58 5.36 6.70 2.92
C ASP A 58 5.98 6.64 1.52
N ILE A 59 5.65 5.64 0.73
CA ILE A 59 6.08 5.54 -0.67
C ILE A 59 5.60 6.76 -1.47
N PHE A 60 4.31 7.09 -1.40
CA PHE A 60 3.72 8.21 -2.14
C PHE A 60 4.34 9.55 -1.77
N LEU A 61 4.66 9.75 -0.49
CA LEU A 61 5.32 10.95 -0.01
C LEU A 61 6.76 11.04 -0.56
N ARG A 62 7.52 9.96 -0.45
CA ARG A 62 8.95 9.92 -0.80
C ARG A 62 9.22 9.85 -2.31
N VAL A 63 8.28 9.35 -3.11
CA VAL A 63 8.36 9.40 -4.58
C VAL A 63 7.91 10.74 -5.14
N GLY A 64 7.26 11.60 -4.32
CA GLY A 64 6.75 12.91 -4.72
C GLY A 64 5.31 12.90 -5.24
N LEU A 65 4.63 11.75 -5.20
CA LEU A 65 3.27 11.62 -5.74
C LEU A 65 2.26 12.51 -5.00
N ILE A 66 2.39 12.70 -3.69
CA ILE A 66 1.47 13.55 -2.91
C ILE A 66 1.52 15.01 -3.41
N ALA A 67 2.73 15.54 -3.65
CA ALA A 67 2.90 16.90 -4.16
C ALA A 67 2.39 17.03 -5.60
N LEU A 68 2.69 16.05 -6.44
CA LEU A 68 2.21 16.00 -7.82
C LEU A 68 0.68 15.93 -7.86
N ALA A 69 0.08 15.03 -7.09
CA ALA A 69 -1.36 14.83 -7.03
C ALA A 69 -2.12 16.11 -6.65
N ARG A 70 -1.59 16.88 -5.67
CA ARG A 70 -2.16 18.19 -5.30
C ARG A 70 -2.14 19.18 -6.45
N ARG A 71 -1.04 19.24 -7.23
CA ARG A 71 -0.91 20.17 -8.36
C ARG A 71 -1.80 19.80 -9.53
N GLN A 72 -1.99 18.51 -9.79
CA GLN A 72 -2.75 18.00 -10.92
C GLN A 72 -4.24 17.80 -10.64
N GLY A 73 -4.68 17.92 -9.39
CA GLY A 73 -6.04 17.54 -9.00
C GLY A 73 -6.26 16.03 -8.94
N TRP A 74 -5.17 15.26 -8.87
CA TRP A 74 -5.20 13.80 -8.82
C TRP A 74 -5.45 13.26 -7.42
N ALA A 75 -5.94 12.02 -7.34
CA ALA A 75 -6.17 11.30 -6.09
C ALA A 75 -5.70 9.85 -6.23
N PRO A 76 -4.62 9.44 -5.55
CA PRO A 76 -4.29 8.03 -5.42
C PRO A 76 -5.42 7.30 -4.67
N MET A 77 -5.91 6.19 -5.24
CA MET A 77 -7.04 5.43 -4.70
C MET A 77 -6.70 3.94 -4.66
N ILE A 78 -7.19 3.26 -3.63
CA ILE A 78 -7.19 1.80 -3.55
C ILE A 78 -8.49 1.29 -4.16
N GLY A 79 -8.37 0.30 -5.04
CA GLY A 79 -9.49 -0.41 -5.65
C GLY A 79 -9.84 -1.70 -4.93
N GLY A 80 -8.83 -2.39 -4.39
CA GLY A 80 -9.01 -3.64 -3.67
C GLY A 80 -7.75 -4.07 -2.95
N LEU A 81 -7.93 -5.07 -2.09
CA LEU A 81 -6.83 -5.72 -1.37
C LEU A 81 -7.17 -7.19 -1.10
N GLU A 82 -6.13 -7.98 -0.98
CA GLU A 82 -6.18 -9.37 -0.51
C GLU A 82 -5.13 -9.54 0.60
N SER A 83 -5.49 -10.24 1.67
CA SER A 83 -4.61 -10.43 2.83
C SER A 83 -4.53 -11.89 3.23
N VAL A 84 -3.31 -12.33 3.54
CA VAL A 84 -3.02 -13.66 4.09
C VAL A 84 -2.31 -13.47 5.43
N TYR A 85 -2.82 -14.12 6.47
CA TYR A 85 -2.25 -14.13 7.80
C TYR A 85 -1.61 -15.49 8.06
N VAL A 86 -0.31 -15.49 8.34
CA VAL A 86 0.48 -16.71 8.52
C VAL A 86 0.81 -16.93 10.00
N ARG A 87 1.06 -15.82 10.72
CA ARG A 87 1.42 -15.82 12.13
C ARG A 87 0.76 -14.66 12.86
N GLU A 88 0.44 -14.87 14.11
CA GLU A 88 -0.09 -13.79 14.97
C GLU A 88 0.99 -12.79 15.38
N ILE A 89 0.63 -11.52 15.45
CA ILE A 89 1.45 -10.46 16.06
C ILE A 89 0.83 -10.14 17.43
N ARG A 90 1.47 -10.61 18.50
CA ARG A 90 1.00 -10.44 19.87
C ARG A 90 1.30 -9.05 20.41
N LEU A 91 0.62 -8.70 21.49
CA LEU A 91 0.82 -7.48 22.25
C LEU A 91 2.33 -7.25 22.54
N TRP A 92 2.78 -6.01 22.37
CA TRP A 92 4.16 -5.55 22.55
C TRP A 92 5.18 -6.12 21.57
N ARG A 93 4.84 -7.06 20.70
CA ARG A 93 5.74 -7.60 19.68
C ARG A 93 6.20 -6.48 18.74
N ARG A 94 7.49 -6.46 18.41
CA ARG A 94 8.06 -5.59 17.38
C ARG A 94 7.91 -6.25 16.01
N PHE A 95 7.65 -5.45 15.00
CA PHE A 95 7.57 -5.91 13.62
C PHE A 95 7.82 -4.74 12.66
N GLU A 96 8.09 -5.06 11.41
CA GLU A 96 8.21 -4.08 10.33
C GLU A 96 7.08 -4.29 9.31
N VAL A 97 6.60 -3.19 8.76
CA VAL A 97 5.80 -3.20 7.53
C VAL A 97 6.73 -2.85 6.38
N VAL A 98 6.98 -3.83 5.53
CA VAL A 98 7.84 -3.74 4.35
C VAL A 98 6.94 -3.60 3.14
N SER A 99 6.93 -2.43 2.52
CA SER A 99 6.02 -2.06 1.44
C SER A 99 6.77 -1.78 0.15
N SER A 100 6.22 -2.22 -0.98
CA SER A 100 6.79 -2.01 -2.32
C SER A 100 5.71 -1.81 -3.38
N ILE A 101 6.05 -1.08 -4.43
CA ILE A 101 5.32 -1.10 -5.70
C ILE A 101 5.92 -2.21 -6.54
N GLU A 102 5.12 -3.20 -6.90
CA GLU A 102 5.57 -4.40 -7.59
C GLU A 102 5.56 -4.24 -9.11
N THR A 103 4.43 -3.81 -9.64
CA THR A 103 4.21 -3.64 -11.07
C THR A 103 2.96 -2.81 -11.35
N TRP A 104 2.71 -2.48 -12.61
CA TRP A 104 1.47 -1.84 -13.06
C TRP A 104 1.16 -2.21 -14.51
N GLU A 105 -0.11 -2.12 -14.87
CA GLU A 105 -0.61 -2.22 -16.24
C GLU A 105 -1.71 -1.17 -16.47
N GLY A 106 -1.56 -0.33 -17.48
CA GLY A 106 -2.49 0.76 -17.77
C GLY A 106 -2.75 1.65 -16.55
N THR A 107 -3.98 1.69 -16.06
CA THR A 107 -4.37 2.51 -14.91
C THR A 107 -4.24 1.81 -13.56
N GLN A 108 -3.76 0.57 -13.52
CA GLN A 108 -3.74 -0.30 -12.33
C GLN A 108 -2.32 -0.51 -11.83
N VAL A 109 -2.08 -0.25 -10.54
CA VAL A 109 -0.80 -0.50 -9.86
C VAL A 109 -0.99 -1.58 -8.80
N ILE A 110 -0.01 -2.46 -8.68
CA ILE A 110 0.06 -3.52 -7.66
C ILE A 110 1.08 -3.13 -6.61
N GLY A 111 0.64 -3.08 -5.37
CA GLY A 111 1.47 -2.91 -4.19
C GLY A 111 1.49 -4.16 -3.33
N ARG A 112 2.59 -4.37 -2.61
CA ARG A 112 2.76 -5.45 -1.65
C ARG A 112 3.21 -4.90 -0.31
N HIS A 113 2.64 -5.46 0.77
CA HIS A 113 2.97 -5.11 2.15
C HIS A 113 3.20 -6.38 2.95
N ARG A 114 4.44 -6.63 3.38
CA ARG A 114 4.79 -7.75 4.24
C ARG A 114 4.91 -7.26 5.67
N PHE A 115 4.35 -8.00 6.62
CA PHE A 115 4.51 -7.80 8.05
C PHE A 115 5.57 -8.78 8.54
N VAL A 116 6.75 -8.27 8.86
CA VAL A 116 7.92 -9.06 9.19
C VAL A 116 8.23 -8.92 10.67
N LEU A 117 8.27 -10.03 11.39
CA LEU A 117 8.60 -10.08 12.81
C LEU A 117 10.10 -9.78 13.04
N ASP A 118 10.47 -9.50 14.29
CA ASP A 118 11.84 -9.23 14.71
C ASP A 118 12.81 -10.43 14.53
N ASN A 119 12.28 -11.63 14.34
CA ASN A 119 13.05 -12.84 13.98
C ASN A 119 13.17 -13.08 12.47
N GLY A 120 12.67 -12.14 11.64
CA GLY A 120 12.70 -12.23 10.17
C GLY A 120 11.53 -12.99 9.53
N GLU A 121 10.66 -13.63 10.31
CA GLU A 121 9.52 -14.38 9.77
C GLU A 121 8.41 -13.44 9.28
N THR A 122 7.76 -13.79 8.18
CA THR A 122 6.58 -13.08 7.68
C THR A 122 5.34 -13.50 8.50
N ALA A 123 4.70 -12.52 9.14
CA ALA A 123 3.46 -12.71 9.87
C ALA A 123 2.23 -12.57 8.98
N ALA A 124 2.25 -11.63 8.05
CA ALA A 124 1.16 -11.42 7.09
C ALA A 124 1.69 -10.84 5.78
N LEU A 125 0.94 -11.08 4.72
CA LEU A 125 1.13 -10.49 3.41
C LEU A 125 -0.16 -9.83 2.97
N ILE A 126 -0.09 -8.59 2.48
CA ILE A 126 -1.20 -7.89 1.86
C ILE A 126 -0.78 -7.48 0.44
N MET A 127 -1.56 -7.88 -0.54
CA MET A 127 -1.52 -7.34 -1.89
C MET A 127 -2.59 -6.27 -2.05
N THR A 128 -2.26 -5.18 -2.72
CA THR A 128 -3.20 -4.09 -2.99
C THR A 128 -3.22 -3.78 -4.47
N THR A 129 -4.37 -3.44 -5.00
CA THR A 129 -4.50 -2.84 -6.31
C THR A 129 -5.19 -1.48 -6.21
N GLY A 130 -4.76 -0.55 -7.03
CA GLY A 130 -5.28 0.80 -7.04
C GLY A 130 -4.86 1.56 -8.28
N GLY A 131 -5.06 2.87 -8.26
CA GLY A 131 -4.68 3.74 -9.37
C GLY A 131 -4.68 5.20 -8.96
N VAL A 132 -4.44 6.08 -9.90
CA VAL A 132 -4.49 7.52 -9.72
C VAL A 132 -5.71 8.05 -10.47
N TYR A 133 -6.66 8.62 -9.74
CA TYR A 133 -7.86 9.20 -10.30
C TYR A 133 -7.68 10.69 -10.56
N ASP A 134 -7.93 11.12 -11.77
CA ASP A 134 -7.98 12.53 -12.16
C ASP A 134 -9.39 13.08 -11.89
N ARG A 135 -9.52 13.95 -10.90
CA ARG A 135 -10.80 14.54 -10.50
C ARG A 135 -11.39 15.46 -11.58
N PRO A 136 -10.60 16.35 -12.25
CA PRO A 136 -11.09 17.17 -13.34
C PRO A 136 -11.68 16.36 -14.50
N SER A 137 -10.97 15.38 -15.03
CA SER A 137 -11.42 14.59 -16.17
C SER A 137 -12.35 13.44 -15.79
N ARG A 138 -12.46 13.13 -14.47
CA ARG A 138 -13.24 12.01 -13.92
C ARG A 138 -12.84 10.64 -14.46
N ARG A 139 -11.53 10.43 -14.69
CA ARG A 139 -10.95 9.20 -15.24
C ARG A 139 -9.73 8.76 -14.44
N PHE A 140 -9.39 7.49 -14.52
CA PHE A 140 -8.11 7.01 -14.01
C PHE A 140 -7.00 7.38 -15.00
N VAL A 141 -5.89 7.83 -14.47
CA VAL A 141 -4.67 8.19 -15.21
C VAL A 141 -3.88 6.91 -15.48
N ASP A 142 -3.32 6.80 -16.69
CA ASP A 142 -2.36 5.75 -16.99
C ASP A 142 -1.12 5.89 -16.11
N ILE A 143 -0.64 4.78 -15.53
CA ILE A 143 0.46 4.82 -14.56
C ILE A 143 1.78 5.24 -15.21
N ASP A 144 2.00 4.92 -16.49
CA ASP A 144 3.19 5.41 -17.21
C ASP A 144 3.18 6.95 -17.32
N GLN A 145 2.01 7.58 -17.49
CA GLN A 145 1.87 9.04 -17.43
C GLN A 145 2.18 9.59 -16.03
N VAL A 146 1.74 8.89 -14.97
CA VAL A 146 2.06 9.27 -13.58
C VAL A 146 3.58 9.20 -13.35
N VAL A 147 4.22 8.12 -13.79
CA VAL A 147 5.67 7.90 -13.69
C VAL A 147 6.44 8.98 -14.46
N ALA A 148 6.02 9.29 -15.68
CA ALA A 148 6.61 10.36 -16.47
C ALA A 148 6.45 11.75 -15.82
N ALA A 149 5.26 12.04 -15.26
CA ALA A 149 4.99 13.30 -14.56
C ALA A 149 5.78 13.44 -13.24
N LEU A 150 6.24 12.33 -12.65
CA LEU A 150 7.19 12.29 -11.53
C LEU A 150 8.65 12.50 -11.98
N GLY A 151 8.91 12.69 -13.29
CA GLY A 151 10.26 12.82 -13.85
C GLY A 151 11.04 11.50 -13.82
N ARG A 152 10.35 10.36 -13.91
CA ARG A 152 10.96 9.02 -13.87
C ARG A 152 10.79 8.32 -15.21
N SER A 153 11.73 7.43 -15.55
CA SER A 153 11.72 6.59 -16.75
C SER A 153 11.88 5.11 -16.39
N VAL A 154 11.03 4.65 -15.48
CA VAL A 154 11.01 3.25 -15.03
C VAL A 154 9.90 2.50 -15.75
N ARG A 155 10.20 1.29 -16.23
CA ARG A 155 9.20 0.39 -16.79
C ARG A 155 8.78 -0.67 -15.77
N PRO A 156 7.50 -1.08 -15.77
CA PRO A 156 7.06 -2.18 -14.91
C PRO A 156 7.70 -3.49 -15.37
N ARG A 157 7.95 -4.39 -14.42
CA ARG A 157 8.19 -5.79 -14.76
C ARG A 157 6.87 -6.48 -15.12
N PRO A 158 6.90 -7.58 -15.86
CA PRO A 158 5.70 -8.40 -16.07
C PRO A 158 5.11 -8.85 -14.72
N PRO A 159 3.76 -8.86 -14.58
CA PRO A 159 3.11 -9.41 -13.39
C PRO A 159 3.43 -10.91 -13.23
N THR A 160 3.62 -11.34 -12.00
CA THR A 160 3.69 -12.77 -11.65
C THR A 160 2.33 -13.44 -11.80
N GLU A 161 2.28 -14.76 -11.76
CA GLU A 161 1.02 -15.51 -11.80
C GLU A 161 0.07 -15.12 -10.65
N ALA A 162 0.59 -15.02 -9.42
CA ALA A 162 -0.18 -14.60 -8.25
C ALA A 162 -0.75 -13.19 -8.41
N GLU A 163 0.01 -12.25 -8.98
CA GLU A 163 -0.45 -10.88 -9.24
C GLU A 163 -1.55 -10.86 -10.32
N ARG A 164 -1.40 -11.64 -11.40
CA ARG A 164 -2.46 -11.77 -12.42
C ARG A 164 -3.73 -12.37 -11.85
N THR A 165 -3.63 -13.42 -11.03
CA THR A 165 -4.78 -14.03 -10.36
C THR A 165 -5.50 -13.02 -9.47
N PHE A 166 -4.75 -12.26 -8.66
CA PHE A 166 -5.31 -11.18 -7.83
C PHE A 166 -6.02 -10.11 -8.66
N MET A 167 -5.41 -9.63 -9.76
CA MET A 167 -6.02 -8.64 -10.65
C MET A 167 -7.32 -9.15 -11.26
N THR A 168 -7.35 -10.40 -11.72
CA THR A 168 -8.53 -11.04 -12.30
C THR A 168 -9.65 -11.21 -11.26
N SER A 169 -9.32 -11.70 -10.06
CA SER A 169 -10.26 -11.84 -8.94
C SER A 169 -10.89 -10.49 -8.58
N HIS A 170 -10.05 -9.45 -8.46
CA HIS A 170 -10.53 -8.09 -8.17
C HIS A 170 -11.48 -7.56 -9.25
N GLN A 171 -11.17 -7.79 -10.54
CA GLN A 171 -12.06 -7.39 -11.65
C GLN A 171 -13.40 -8.11 -11.59
N GLY A 172 -13.40 -9.40 -11.27
CA GLY A 172 -14.62 -10.19 -11.08
C GLY A 172 -15.50 -9.65 -9.96
N LEU A 173 -14.91 -9.39 -8.78
CA LEU A 173 -15.64 -8.81 -7.64
C LEU A 173 -16.19 -7.40 -7.95
N ARG A 174 -15.41 -6.58 -8.65
CA ARG A 174 -15.86 -5.25 -9.08
C ARG A 174 -17.05 -5.30 -10.05
N SER A 175 -17.04 -6.26 -10.96
CA SER A 175 -18.14 -6.48 -11.90
C SER A 175 -19.41 -6.92 -11.17
N LEU A 176 -19.28 -7.85 -10.21
CA LEU A 176 -20.38 -8.31 -9.38
C LEU A 176 -20.97 -7.15 -8.56
N ALA A 177 -20.16 -6.34 -7.91
CA ALA A 177 -20.60 -5.18 -7.13
C ALA A 177 -21.36 -4.14 -7.96
N LYS A 178 -21.06 -4.00 -9.26
CA LYS A 178 -21.79 -3.10 -10.16
C LYS A 178 -23.11 -3.66 -10.64
N GLN A 179 -23.29 -4.99 -10.65
CA GLN A 179 -24.55 -5.63 -11.03
C GLN A 179 -25.58 -5.60 -9.90
N THR A 180 -25.12 -5.44 -8.64
CA THR A 180 -25.96 -5.41 -7.44
C THR A 180 -26.27 -3.99 -6.95
N ALA A 181 -25.81 -2.97 -7.62
CA ALA A 181 -26.07 -1.54 -7.35
C ALA A 181 -27.12 -0.98 -8.30
#